data_d9913bf6ebbba5a0dfb734b6d36e0d12
#
_entry.id   d9913bf6ebbba5a0dfb734b6d36e0d12
#
_cell.length_a   1.000
_cell.length_b   1.000
_cell.length_c   1.000
_cell.angle_alpha   90.00
_cell.angle_beta   90.00
_cell.angle_gamma   90.00
#
_symmetry.space_group_name_H-M   'P 1'
#
loop_
_entity.id
_entity.type
_entity.pdbx_description
1 polymer ?
#
loop_
_entity_poly.entity_id
_entity_poly.type
_entity_poly.pdbx_seq_one_letter_code
_entity_poly.pdbx_strand_id
1 'polypeptide(L)'
;LTLGGILGGLAAERGGLRRWLWPMVLSITLPDAVYIFLAYFQPDNITWISTCVFVEQFGYGFGFTAYMLYLIYFSRGESSTAHYAFCTGFMALGMMLPGMVAGYLQEAVGYLNFFIIAMALCVLTFLVARLVKIETDFDGEEAEKTNAEDKMV
;
A
#
# COMPACT_ATOMS: atom_id res chain seq x y z
N LEU A 1 -5.07 -8.56 6.09
CA LEU A 1 -5.36 -7.18 5.71
C LEU A 1 -5.58 -6.30 6.96
N THR A 2 -6.63 -6.50 7.74
CA THR A 2 -7.03 -5.66 8.88
C THR A 2 -5.92 -5.50 9.93
N LEU A 3 -5.30 -6.60 10.34
CA LEU A 3 -4.18 -6.55 11.30
C LEU A 3 -3.00 -5.73 10.77
N GLY A 4 -2.67 -5.89 9.49
CA GLY A 4 -1.64 -5.10 8.82
C GLY A 4 -1.98 -3.61 8.84
N GLY A 5 -3.23 -3.25 8.52
CA GLY A 5 -3.71 -1.87 8.55
C GLY A 5 -3.63 -1.21 9.92
N ILE A 6 -4.06 -1.91 10.98
CA ILE A 6 -3.98 -1.42 12.37
C ILE A 6 -2.51 -1.18 12.78
N LEU A 7 -1.64 -2.15 12.51
CA LEU A 7 -0.22 -2.01 12.84
C LEU A 7 0.46 -0.92 12.00
N GLY A 8 0.05 -0.75 10.73
CA GLY A 8 0.50 0.34 9.88
C GLY A 8 0.11 1.71 10.43
N GLY A 9 -1.13 1.87 10.91
CA GLY A 9 -1.60 3.08 11.56
C GLY A 9 -0.78 3.42 12.81
N LEU A 10 -0.63 2.44 13.72
CA LEU A 10 0.19 2.61 14.94
C LEU A 10 1.66 2.93 14.65
N ALA A 11 2.23 2.32 13.60
CA ALA A 11 3.60 2.60 13.20
C ALA A 11 3.75 4.04 12.68
N ALA A 12 2.82 4.48 11.84
CA ALA A 12 2.81 5.85 11.31
C ALA A 12 2.61 6.89 12.41
N GLU A 13 1.69 6.65 13.37
CA GLU A 13 1.45 7.52 14.53
C GLU A 13 2.71 7.73 15.38
N ARG A 14 3.47 6.65 15.65
CA ARG A 14 4.67 6.71 16.51
C ARG A 14 5.92 7.22 15.81
N GLY A 15 6.03 7.02 14.52
CA GLY A 15 7.27 7.28 13.78
C GLY A 15 7.18 8.32 12.68
N GLY A 16 5.97 8.85 12.43
CA GLY A 16 5.66 9.75 11.32
C GLY A 16 5.61 9.03 9.96
N LEU A 17 4.78 9.56 9.06
CA LEU A 17 4.57 8.98 7.72
C LEU A 17 5.87 8.95 6.91
N ARG A 18 6.71 9.99 6.99
CA ARG A 18 7.97 10.08 6.23
C ARG A 18 8.95 8.95 6.55
N ARG A 19 9.06 8.56 7.82
CA ARG A 19 9.96 7.49 8.26
C ARG A 19 9.45 6.12 7.81
N TRP A 20 8.14 5.90 7.88
CA TRP A 20 7.51 4.62 7.60
C TRP A 20 7.11 4.42 6.14
N LEU A 21 7.18 5.47 5.30
CA LEU A 21 6.83 5.38 3.89
C LEU A 21 7.56 4.24 3.17
N TRP A 22 8.88 4.18 3.29
CA TRP A 22 9.70 3.17 2.61
C TRP A 22 9.45 1.75 3.12
N PRO A 23 9.46 1.47 4.43
CA PRO A 23 9.06 0.15 4.95
C PRO A 23 7.67 -0.28 4.48
N MET A 24 6.71 0.65 4.41
CA MET A 24 5.35 0.36 4.00
C MET A 24 5.24 0.09 2.49
N VAL A 25 5.95 0.84 1.64
CA VAL A 25 6.04 0.58 0.19
C VAL A 25 6.69 -0.79 -0.07
N LEU A 26 7.72 -1.15 0.67
CA LEU A 26 8.34 -2.47 0.59
C LEU A 26 7.39 -3.59 1.04
N SER A 27 6.62 -3.35 2.10
CA SER A 27 5.65 -4.33 2.62
C SER A 27 4.50 -4.62 1.67
N ILE A 28 4.15 -3.70 0.79
CA ILE A 28 3.16 -3.92 -0.28
C ILE A 28 3.77 -4.70 -1.44
N THR A 29 5.00 -4.38 -1.82
CA THR A 29 5.59 -4.86 -3.06
C THR A 29 6.31 -6.20 -2.92
N LEU A 30 7.03 -6.43 -1.80
CA LEU A 30 7.81 -7.66 -1.62
C LEU A 30 6.96 -8.93 -1.54
N PRO A 31 5.80 -8.92 -0.85
CA PRO A 31 4.97 -10.12 -0.80
C PRO A 31 4.42 -10.56 -2.15
N ASP A 32 4.30 -9.66 -3.13
CA ASP A 32 3.88 -10.02 -4.49
C ASP A 32 4.85 -11.02 -5.15
N ALA A 33 6.13 -11.01 -4.77
CA ALA A 33 7.10 -12.01 -5.22
C ALA A 33 6.72 -13.44 -4.82
N VAL A 34 5.95 -13.61 -3.76
CA VAL A 34 5.46 -14.92 -3.31
C VAL A 34 4.54 -15.56 -4.34
N TYR A 35 3.80 -14.77 -5.10
CA TYR A 35 2.96 -15.29 -6.18
C TYR A 35 3.79 -15.83 -7.35
N ILE A 36 4.96 -15.27 -7.64
CA ILE A 36 5.90 -15.84 -8.61
C ILE A 36 6.37 -17.22 -8.12
N PHE A 37 6.70 -17.33 -6.84
CA PHE A 37 7.07 -18.60 -6.22
C PHE A 37 5.94 -19.63 -6.34
N LEU A 38 4.70 -19.26 -5.99
CA LEU A 38 3.53 -20.13 -6.11
C LEU A 38 3.26 -20.54 -7.55
N ALA A 39 3.40 -19.63 -8.51
CA ALA A 39 3.19 -19.92 -9.93
C ALA A 39 4.26 -20.86 -10.51
N TYR A 40 5.48 -20.81 -9.99
CA TYR A 40 6.59 -21.65 -10.44
C TYR A 40 6.56 -23.05 -9.81
N PHE A 41 6.39 -23.14 -8.49
CA PHE A 41 6.45 -24.41 -7.76
C PHE A 41 5.11 -25.15 -7.72
N GLN A 42 3.99 -24.45 -7.88
CA GLN A 42 2.63 -24.99 -7.85
C GLN A 42 2.41 -26.04 -6.71
N PRO A 43 2.68 -25.67 -5.45
CA PRO A 43 2.58 -26.62 -4.35
C PRO A 43 1.13 -27.08 -4.16
N ASP A 44 0.92 -28.40 -4.05
CA ASP A 44 -0.40 -29.00 -3.81
C ASP A 44 -0.91 -28.78 -2.38
N ASN A 45 -0.03 -28.40 -1.46
CA ASN A 45 -0.37 -28.25 -0.05
C ASN A 45 -1.03 -26.89 0.22
N ILE A 46 -2.31 -26.93 0.59
CA ILE A 46 -3.14 -25.77 0.90
C ILE A 46 -2.53 -24.89 2.03
N THR A 47 -1.78 -25.47 2.95
CA THR A 47 -1.16 -24.75 4.06
C THR A 47 -0.11 -23.76 3.56
N TRP A 48 0.71 -24.15 2.58
CA TRP A 48 1.69 -23.25 1.96
C TRP A 48 1.01 -22.09 1.23
N ILE A 49 -0.01 -22.40 0.45
CA ILE A 49 -0.78 -21.39 -0.29
C ILE A 49 -1.41 -20.39 0.68
N SER A 50 -2.07 -20.89 1.74
CA SER A 50 -2.71 -20.04 2.75
C SER A 50 -1.72 -19.17 3.50
N THR A 51 -0.53 -19.68 3.82
CA THR A 51 0.53 -18.89 4.48
C THR A 51 1.04 -17.79 3.58
N CYS A 52 1.26 -18.07 2.31
CA CYS A 52 1.68 -17.08 1.32
C CYS A 52 0.67 -15.95 1.17
N VAL A 53 -0.62 -16.30 1.02
CA VAL A 53 -1.69 -15.30 0.94
C VAL A 53 -1.83 -14.50 2.24
N PHE A 54 -1.63 -15.13 3.40
CA PHE A 54 -1.66 -14.42 4.68
C PHE A 54 -0.58 -13.36 4.77
N VAL A 55 0.66 -13.70 4.40
CA VAL A 55 1.81 -12.77 4.41
C VAL A 55 1.57 -11.61 3.46
N GLU A 56 1.09 -11.89 2.25
CA GLU A 56 0.77 -10.87 1.25
C GLU A 56 -0.33 -9.93 1.76
N GLN A 57 -1.45 -10.47 2.23
CA GLN A 57 -2.57 -9.67 2.73
C GLN A 57 -2.19 -8.83 3.97
N PHE A 58 -1.29 -9.34 4.80
CA PHE A 58 -0.75 -8.58 5.92
C PHE A 58 0.10 -7.40 5.42
N GLY A 59 1.05 -7.66 4.53
CA GLY A 59 1.92 -6.65 3.93
C GLY A 59 1.13 -5.59 3.15
N TYR A 60 0.12 -6.03 2.39
CA TYR A 60 -0.79 -5.12 1.69
C TYR A 60 -1.52 -4.19 2.66
N GLY A 61 -2.11 -4.72 3.73
CA GLY A 61 -2.79 -3.89 4.73
C GLY A 61 -1.87 -2.88 5.40
N PHE A 62 -0.66 -3.31 5.76
CA PHE A 62 0.34 -2.45 6.40
C PHE A 62 0.80 -1.33 5.46
N GLY A 63 1.12 -1.65 4.22
CA GLY A 63 1.61 -0.68 3.26
C GLY A 63 0.51 0.24 2.70
N PHE A 64 -0.72 -0.27 2.55
CA PHE A 64 -1.86 0.52 2.09
C PHE A 64 -2.20 1.68 3.04
N THR A 65 -1.89 1.51 4.33
CA THR A 65 -2.05 2.58 5.32
C THR A 65 -1.20 3.81 4.97
N ALA A 66 0.05 3.63 4.51
CA ALA A 66 0.88 4.76 4.09
C ALA A 66 0.26 5.52 2.91
N TYR A 67 -0.32 4.80 1.97
CA TYR A 67 -0.99 5.40 0.83
C TYR A 67 -2.22 6.23 1.26
N MET A 68 -3.05 5.69 2.15
CA MET A 68 -4.22 6.41 2.69
C MET A 68 -3.82 7.67 3.47
N LEU A 69 -2.80 7.57 4.32
CA LEU A 69 -2.27 8.72 5.05
C LEU A 69 -1.70 9.78 4.11
N TYR A 70 -1.01 9.35 3.04
CA TYR A 70 -0.52 10.28 2.02
C TYR A 70 -1.67 10.98 1.28
N LEU A 71 -2.77 10.30 0.97
CA LEU A 71 -3.95 10.94 0.36
C LEU A 71 -4.56 11.99 1.29
N ILE A 72 -4.62 11.72 2.59
CA ILE A 72 -5.10 12.68 3.59
C ILE A 72 -4.16 13.90 3.64
N TYR A 73 -2.85 13.66 3.67
CA TYR A 73 -1.84 14.73 3.62
C TYR A 73 -1.99 15.61 2.38
N PHE A 74 -2.09 14.98 1.21
CA PHE A 74 -2.19 15.68 -0.08
C PHE A 74 -3.50 16.47 -0.22
N SER A 75 -4.57 16.03 0.43
CA SER A 75 -5.90 16.63 0.34
C SER A 75 -6.11 17.80 1.29
N ARG A 76 -5.11 18.25 2.05
CA ARG A 76 -5.21 19.37 3.00
C ARG A 76 -5.56 20.68 2.28
N GLY A 77 -6.31 21.55 2.95
CA GLY A 77 -6.71 22.87 2.47
C GLY A 77 -8.20 23.16 2.69
N GLU A 78 -8.67 24.28 2.19
CA GLU A 78 -10.07 24.75 2.38
C GLU A 78 -11.13 23.76 1.86
N SER A 79 -10.80 22.98 0.82
CA SER A 79 -11.70 21.99 0.20
C SER A 79 -11.20 20.57 0.39
N SER A 80 -10.64 20.22 1.55
CA SER A 80 -10.00 18.93 1.84
C SER A 80 -10.88 17.72 1.52
N THR A 81 -12.16 17.77 1.87
CA THR A 81 -13.12 16.68 1.59
C THR A 81 -13.30 16.42 0.09
N ALA A 82 -13.42 17.48 -0.70
CA ALA A 82 -13.56 17.35 -2.15
C ALA A 82 -12.27 16.81 -2.79
N HIS A 83 -11.10 17.32 -2.39
CA HIS A 83 -9.81 16.82 -2.87
C HIS A 83 -9.61 15.35 -2.51
N TYR A 84 -9.90 14.96 -1.28
CA TYR A 84 -9.82 13.56 -0.86
C TYR A 84 -10.75 12.65 -1.66
N ALA A 85 -11.99 13.09 -1.94
CA ALA A 85 -12.93 12.34 -2.76
C ALA A 85 -12.42 12.14 -4.19
N PHE A 86 -11.82 13.18 -4.80
CA PHE A 86 -11.18 13.04 -6.12
C PHE A 86 -10.00 12.06 -6.08
N CYS A 87 -9.11 12.18 -5.11
CA CYS A 87 -7.96 11.29 -4.96
C CYS A 87 -8.39 9.83 -4.79
N THR A 88 -9.39 9.55 -3.96
CA THR A 88 -9.94 8.20 -3.78
C THR A 88 -10.66 7.69 -5.02
N GLY A 89 -11.32 8.56 -5.79
CA GLY A 89 -11.89 8.23 -7.09
C GLY A 89 -10.83 7.80 -8.11
N PHE A 90 -9.73 8.55 -8.22
CA PHE A 90 -8.58 8.16 -9.07
C PHE A 90 -7.91 6.87 -8.59
N MET A 91 -7.80 6.66 -7.27
CA MET A 91 -7.34 5.40 -6.70
C MET A 91 -8.22 4.22 -7.17
N ALA A 92 -9.53 4.37 -7.07
CA ALA A 92 -10.46 3.33 -7.51
C ALA A 92 -10.32 3.03 -9.00
N LEU A 93 -10.20 4.04 -9.86
CA LEU A 93 -9.94 3.87 -11.29
C LEU A 93 -8.60 3.14 -11.53
N GLY A 94 -7.55 3.51 -10.81
CA GLY A 94 -6.24 2.87 -10.88
C GLY A 94 -6.25 1.39 -10.49
N MET A 95 -7.19 0.96 -9.63
CA MET A 95 -7.40 -0.45 -9.31
C MET A 95 -8.28 -1.17 -10.34
N MET A 96 -9.35 -0.51 -10.80
CA MET A 96 -10.32 -1.12 -11.71
C MET A 96 -9.76 -1.36 -13.11
N LEU A 97 -9.06 -0.38 -13.70
CA LEU A 97 -8.57 -0.48 -15.08
C LEU A 97 -7.57 -1.64 -15.28
N PRO A 98 -6.52 -1.78 -14.46
CA PRO A 98 -5.65 -2.95 -14.54
C PRO A 98 -6.40 -4.26 -14.25
N GLY A 99 -7.32 -4.25 -13.27
CA GLY A 99 -8.14 -5.41 -12.93
C GLY A 99 -8.98 -5.93 -14.09
N MET A 100 -9.56 -5.03 -14.89
CA MET A 100 -10.33 -5.42 -16.08
C MET A 100 -9.48 -6.12 -17.16
N VAL A 101 -8.23 -5.74 -17.30
CA VAL A 101 -7.32 -6.27 -18.33
C VAL A 101 -6.54 -7.50 -17.82
N ALA A 102 -6.41 -7.64 -16.50
CA ALA A 102 -5.57 -8.67 -15.87
C ALA A 102 -5.96 -10.09 -16.28
N GLY A 103 -7.24 -10.42 -16.38
CA GLY A 103 -7.72 -11.72 -16.83
C GLY A 103 -7.29 -12.05 -18.25
N TYR A 104 -7.50 -11.14 -19.20
CA TYR A 104 -7.09 -11.34 -20.59
C TYR A 104 -5.56 -11.47 -20.73
N LEU A 105 -4.81 -10.67 -19.98
CA LEU A 105 -3.37 -10.73 -19.98
C LEU A 105 -2.88 -12.08 -19.43
N GLN A 106 -3.47 -12.54 -18.32
CA GLN A 106 -3.12 -13.83 -17.71
C GLN A 106 -3.42 -15.02 -18.65
N GLU A 107 -4.55 -14.99 -19.36
CA GLU A 107 -4.88 -16.01 -20.36
C GLU A 107 -3.89 -16.02 -21.52
N ALA A 108 -3.45 -14.85 -21.97
CA ALA A 108 -2.54 -14.72 -23.10
C ALA A 108 -1.09 -15.15 -22.78
N VAL A 109 -0.58 -14.82 -21.58
CA VAL A 109 0.84 -15.04 -21.23
C VAL A 109 1.07 -16.14 -20.19
N GLY A 110 0.03 -16.67 -19.56
CA GLY A 110 0.09 -17.63 -18.48
C GLY A 110 0.42 -17.02 -17.12
N TYR A 111 0.17 -17.77 -16.04
CA TYR A 111 0.30 -17.27 -14.66
C TYR A 111 1.72 -16.79 -14.31
N LEU A 112 2.74 -17.57 -14.66
CA LEU A 112 4.12 -17.23 -14.32
C LEU A 112 4.55 -15.89 -14.95
N ASN A 113 4.34 -15.76 -16.26
CA ASN A 113 4.72 -14.53 -16.98
C ASN A 113 3.88 -13.34 -16.54
N PHE A 114 2.60 -13.55 -16.23
CA PHE A 114 1.72 -12.52 -15.69
C PHE A 114 2.28 -11.95 -14.37
N PHE A 115 2.68 -12.79 -13.42
CA PHE A 115 3.24 -12.34 -12.15
C PHE A 115 4.62 -11.68 -12.31
N ILE A 116 5.44 -12.14 -13.26
CA ILE A 116 6.70 -11.48 -13.59
C ILE A 116 6.46 -10.06 -14.14
N ILE A 117 5.48 -9.91 -15.04
CA ILE A 117 5.10 -8.60 -15.58
C ILE A 117 4.56 -7.69 -14.47
N ALA A 118 3.68 -8.20 -13.61
CA ALA A 118 3.16 -7.47 -12.47
C ALA A 118 4.29 -6.98 -11.56
N MET A 119 5.24 -7.85 -11.23
CA MET A 119 6.40 -7.49 -10.41
C MET A 119 7.30 -6.46 -11.09
N ALA A 120 7.51 -6.55 -12.40
CA ALA A 120 8.25 -5.55 -13.16
C ALA A 120 7.56 -4.18 -13.13
N LEU A 121 6.22 -4.15 -13.20
CA LEU A 121 5.43 -2.92 -13.05
C LEU A 121 5.51 -2.34 -11.63
N CYS A 122 5.67 -3.18 -10.59
CA CYS A 122 5.89 -2.72 -9.22
C CYS A 122 7.17 -1.89 -9.06
N VAL A 123 8.17 -2.07 -9.93
CA VAL A 123 9.36 -1.21 -9.95
C VAL A 123 8.99 0.26 -10.19
N LEU A 124 7.95 0.52 -11.00
CA LEU A 124 7.44 1.88 -11.20
C LEU A 124 6.92 2.50 -9.89
N THR A 125 6.35 1.69 -9.01
CA THR A 125 5.88 2.15 -7.68
C THR A 125 7.03 2.72 -6.86
N PHE A 126 8.21 2.11 -6.90
CA PHE A 126 9.39 2.66 -6.22
C PHE A 126 9.88 3.97 -6.83
N LEU A 127 9.81 4.11 -8.16
CA LEU A 127 10.14 5.36 -8.84
C LEU A 127 9.18 6.47 -8.43
N VAL A 128 7.88 6.19 -8.40
CA VAL A 128 6.86 7.15 -7.95
C VAL A 128 7.04 7.48 -6.47
N ALA A 129 7.25 6.48 -5.61
CA ALA A 129 7.49 6.70 -4.18
C ALA A 129 8.72 7.59 -3.90
N ARG A 130 9.72 7.54 -4.77
CA ARG A 130 10.90 8.43 -4.72
C ARG A 130 10.58 9.88 -5.05
N LEU A 131 9.57 10.12 -5.88
CA LEU A 131 9.12 11.47 -6.26
C LEU A 131 8.20 12.09 -5.21
N VAL A 132 7.64 11.28 -4.34
CA VAL A 132 6.77 11.72 -3.23
C VAL A 132 7.61 12.51 -2.23
N LYS A 133 7.30 13.79 -2.07
CA LYS A 133 7.88 14.67 -1.05
C LYS A 133 6.88 14.83 0.08
N ILE A 134 7.27 14.44 1.28
CA ILE A 134 6.52 14.69 2.52
C ILE A 134 7.29 15.74 3.29
N GLU A 135 6.64 16.85 3.60
CA GLU A 135 7.20 17.93 4.41
C GLU A 135 7.26 17.48 5.88
N THR A 136 8.30 17.91 6.59
CA THR A 136 8.52 17.54 8.00
C THR A 136 7.47 18.13 8.95
N ASP A 137 6.80 19.20 8.52
CA ASP A 137 5.79 19.88 9.33
C ASP A 137 4.53 19.04 9.55
N PHE A 138 4.23 18.12 8.63
CA PHE A 138 3.10 17.21 8.78
C PHE A 138 3.22 16.30 10.01
N ASP A 139 4.39 15.68 10.17
CA ASP A 139 4.66 14.79 11.31
C ASP A 139 4.70 15.58 12.63
N GLY A 140 5.11 16.85 12.59
CA GLY A 140 5.13 17.75 13.74
C GLY A 140 3.73 18.20 14.20
N GLU A 141 2.86 18.58 13.25
CA GLU A 141 1.49 18.97 13.56
C GLU A 141 0.62 17.84 14.12
N GLU A 142 0.80 16.60 13.63
CA GLU A 142 0.09 15.43 14.19
C GLU A 142 0.57 15.12 15.61
N ALA A 143 1.88 15.17 15.86
CA ALA A 143 2.43 14.96 17.19
C ALA A 143 1.97 16.06 18.17
N GLU A 144 1.83 17.31 17.72
CA GLU A 144 1.35 18.41 18.56
C GLU A 144 -0.13 18.29 18.90
N LYS A 145 -0.97 17.86 17.93
CA LYS A 145 -2.40 17.60 18.16
C LYS A 145 -2.62 16.46 19.15
N THR A 146 -1.90 15.35 18.98
CA THR A 146 -1.97 14.18 19.88
C THR A 146 -1.54 14.57 21.29
N ASN A 147 -0.47 15.35 21.45
CA ASN A 147 -0.03 15.84 22.75
C ASN A 147 -0.99 16.87 23.38
N ALA A 148 -1.74 17.62 22.58
CA ALA A 148 -2.75 18.55 23.07
C ALA A 148 -4.01 17.83 23.55
N GLU A 149 -4.43 16.78 22.87
CA GLU A 149 -5.56 15.92 23.26
C GLU A 149 -5.27 15.14 24.54
N ASP A 150 -4.06 14.59 24.69
CA ASP A 150 -3.63 13.84 25.88
C ASP A 150 -3.54 14.75 27.15
N LYS A 151 -3.35 16.05 26.98
CA LYS A 151 -3.33 17.02 28.09
C LYS A 151 -4.71 17.52 28.47
N MET A 152 -5.74 17.25 27.69
CA MET A 152 -7.12 17.67 27.96
C MET A 152 -7.96 16.55 28.64
N VAL A 153 -7.42 15.33 28.75
CA VAL A 153 -8.01 14.19 29.47
C VAL A 153 -7.36 14.08 30.85
#